data_70bc0e98591cd1e72151bc626b1125f5
#
_entry.id   70bc0e98591cd1e72151bc626b1125f5
#
_cell.length_a   1.000
_cell.length_b   1.000
_cell.length_c   1.000
_cell.angle_alpha   90.00
_cell.angle_beta   90.00
_cell.angle_gamma   90.00
#
_symmetry.space_group_name_H-M   'P 1'
#
loop_
_entity.id
_entity.type
_entity.pdbx_description
1 polymer ?
#
loop_
_entity_poly.entity_id
_entity_poly.type
_entity_poly.pdbx_seq_one_letter_code
_entity_poly.pdbx_strand_id
1 'polypeptide(L)'
;MQNNKQEAYVALSSDQTTLTFYYDNQRKLRKEKTWDINEKQKFLFFFKGVNLVWKNVKTITKMVFDASFKDYTPTNIKDWFNNCKTLKTIEGLQFLNTSQVEDMSEMFWDCHALTSLDLSGFDTSQVKDMSNMFGACHELSSLNLSGFDTSNVTNMSGMFWVCASLKSLDLSHFDTSKVVNMNNMFVVCDFSTIDVSHFNTSKVTDMSGMFMGCSSLTEIDFSHFDTAKVTDMSYMFCCCSALTSLDVSHFDTSQVDGMSGLFEGCYSLTTIYSNSSWSCKNSDSMFADCTSLKGAVAYDESKTDARMANPERGYFSRK
;
A
#
# COMPACT_ATOMS: atom_id res chain seq x y z
N MET A 1 41.41 -16.27 -22.68
CA MET A 1 40.39 -16.91 -21.81
C MET A 1 39.21 -15.95 -21.77
N GLN A 2 38.09 -16.29 -22.42
CA GLN A 2 36.85 -15.48 -22.30
C GLN A 2 36.40 -15.54 -20.86
N ASN A 3 36.16 -14.36 -20.27
CA ASN A 3 35.70 -14.24 -18.91
C ASN A 3 34.26 -14.79 -18.88
N ASN A 4 34.05 -16.01 -18.41
CA ASN A 4 32.79 -16.76 -18.40
C ASN A 4 31.89 -16.30 -17.24
N LYS A 5 32.00 -15.01 -16.84
CA LYS A 5 31.27 -14.48 -15.71
C LYS A 5 29.81 -14.21 -16.13
N GLN A 6 28.85 -14.81 -15.42
CA GLN A 6 27.45 -14.47 -15.54
C GLN A 6 27.23 -13.03 -15.11
N GLU A 7 26.32 -12.34 -15.79
CA GLU A 7 25.88 -10.98 -15.46
C GLU A 7 24.35 -10.89 -15.54
N ALA A 8 23.75 -10.09 -14.65
CA ALA A 8 22.33 -9.79 -14.70
C ALA A 8 22.10 -8.59 -15.60
N TYR A 9 21.21 -8.73 -16.59
CA TYR A 9 20.91 -7.68 -17.56
C TYR A 9 19.52 -7.83 -18.14
N VAL A 10 19.04 -6.79 -18.81
CA VAL A 10 17.80 -6.80 -19.55
C VAL A 10 18.07 -6.59 -21.05
N ALA A 11 17.22 -7.20 -21.89
CA ALA A 11 17.23 -7.04 -23.35
C ALA A 11 15.87 -6.61 -23.86
N LEU A 12 15.86 -5.63 -24.76
CA LEU A 12 14.64 -5.07 -25.38
C LEU A 12 14.40 -5.73 -26.73
N SER A 13 13.19 -6.26 -26.93
CA SER A 13 12.75 -6.81 -28.24
C SER A 13 12.85 -5.77 -29.37
N SER A 14 12.96 -6.25 -30.60
CA SER A 14 13.11 -5.40 -31.78
C SER A 14 11.90 -4.46 -32.01
N ASP A 15 10.71 -4.88 -31.60
CA ASP A 15 9.48 -4.07 -31.65
C ASP A 15 9.32 -3.12 -30.44
N GLN A 16 10.28 -3.16 -29.50
CA GLN A 16 10.35 -2.34 -28.30
C GLN A 16 9.17 -2.53 -27.32
N THR A 17 8.48 -3.66 -27.38
CA THR A 17 7.32 -3.93 -26.51
C THR A 17 7.60 -4.88 -25.36
N THR A 18 8.65 -5.71 -25.47
CA THR A 18 9.01 -6.73 -24.47
C THR A 18 10.41 -6.49 -23.94
N LEU A 19 10.52 -6.52 -22.61
CA LEU A 19 11.79 -6.49 -21.88
C LEU A 19 12.03 -7.85 -21.24
N THR A 20 13.16 -8.49 -21.55
CA THR A 20 13.51 -9.80 -20.96
C THR A 20 14.70 -9.69 -20.04
N PHE A 21 14.58 -10.26 -18.86
CA PHE A 21 15.60 -10.32 -17.80
C PHE A 21 16.41 -11.61 -17.93
N TYR A 22 17.72 -11.50 -17.94
CA TYR A 22 18.66 -12.62 -18.08
C TYR A 22 19.74 -12.58 -17.00
N TYR A 23 20.22 -13.77 -16.61
CA TYR A 23 21.43 -13.94 -15.80
C TYR A 23 22.33 -15.00 -16.45
N ASP A 24 23.10 -14.58 -17.43
CA ASP A 24 23.97 -15.47 -18.22
C ASP A 24 25.26 -14.75 -18.67
N ASN A 25 26.06 -15.41 -19.51
CA ASN A 25 27.26 -14.84 -20.11
C ASN A 25 27.09 -14.46 -21.58
N GLN A 26 25.82 -14.37 -22.07
CA GLN A 26 25.50 -14.20 -23.49
C GLN A 26 25.22 -12.74 -23.88
N ARG A 27 25.25 -11.78 -22.95
CA ARG A 27 24.90 -10.39 -23.20
C ARG A 27 25.57 -9.78 -24.42
N LYS A 28 26.89 -10.04 -24.60
CA LYS A 28 27.66 -9.51 -25.74
C LYS A 28 27.31 -10.16 -27.09
N LEU A 29 26.64 -11.30 -27.08
CA LEU A 29 26.21 -12.02 -28.27
C LEU A 29 24.82 -11.66 -28.71
N ARG A 30 24.05 -10.95 -27.84
CA ARG A 30 22.69 -10.51 -28.16
C ARG A 30 22.72 -9.38 -29.19
N LYS A 31 21.78 -9.46 -30.12
CA LYS A 31 21.57 -8.40 -31.14
C LYS A 31 20.68 -7.28 -30.63
N GLU A 32 19.91 -7.58 -29.60
CA GLU A 32 18.98 -6.65 -28.96
C GLU A 32 19.75 -5.60 -28.16
N LYS A 33 19.09 -4.45 -27.96
CA LYS A 33 19.61 -3.45 -27.03
C LYS A 33 19.55 -3.97 -25.61
N THR A 34 20.66 -3.92 -24.89
CA THR A 34 20.78 -4.44 -23.53
C THR A 34 21.28 -3.40 -22.56
N TRP A 35 20.84 -3.52 -21.29
CA TRP A 35 21.33 -2.69 -20.18
C TRP A 35 21.69 -3.60 -19.00
N ASP A 36 22.67 -3.20 -18.18
CA ASP A 36 22.86 -3.80 -16.87
C ASP A 36 21.63 -3.58 -15.99
N ILE A 37 21.24 -4.58 -15.20
CA ILE A 37 20.03 -4.49 -14.40
C ILE A 37 20.11 -3.38 -13.35
N ASN A 38 21.31 -3.06 -12.89
CA ASN A 38 21.58 -2.03 -11.89
C ASN A 38 22.04 -0.71 -12.52
N GLU A 39 22.00 -0.58 -13.85
CA GLU A 39 22.43 0.64 -14.53
C GLU A 39 21.51 1.81 -14.19
N LYS A 40 22.07 2.73 -13.41
CA LYS A 40 21.37 3.92 -12.95
C LYS A 40 21.60 5.07 -13.92
N GLN A 41 20.55 5.78 -14.30
CA GLN A 41 20.73 7.03 -15.04
C GLN A 41 21.52 8.03 -14.19
N LYS A 42 22.68 8.45 -14.70
CA LYS A 42 23.37 9.66 -14.21
C LYS A 42 22.65 10.87 -14.76
N PHE A 43 21.50 11.25 -14.18
CA PHE A 43 20.86 12.52 -14.53
C PHE A 43 20.93 13.50 -13.35
N LEU A 44 21.31 14.74 -13.73
CA LEU A 44 21.40 15.93 -12.92
C LEU A 44 20.09 16.19 -12.16
N PHE A 45 20.27 16.48 -10.86
CA PHE A 45 19.49 17.39 -10.03
C PHE A 45 18.00 17.58 -10.40
N PHE A 46 17.09 16.98 -9.65
CA PHE A 46 15.81 17.51 -9.18
C PHE A 46 14.73 16.47 -8.84
N PHE A 47 14.91 15.18 -9.09
CA PHE A 47 13.93 14.17 -8.60
C PHE A 47 14.61 13.11 -7.74
N LYS A 48 14.12 12.93 -6.51
CA LYS A 48 14.49 11.83 -5.62
C LYS A 48 13.88 10.54 -6.19
N GLY A 49 14.65 9.77 -6.94
CA GLY A 49 14.27 8.47 -7.46
C GLY A 49 15.37 7.99 -8.41
N VAL A 50 15.93 6.83 -8.14
CA VAL A 50 16.94 6.24 -9.01
C VAL A 50 16.21 5.50 -10.14
N ASN A 51 15.94 6.17 -11.26
CA ASN A 51 15.35 5.52 -12.42
C ASN A 51 16.35 4.59 -13.11
N LEU A 52 16.00 3.33 -13.23
CA LEU A 52 16.75 2.38 -14.06
C LEU A 52 16.61 2.81 -15.53
N VAL A 53 17.72 2.72 -16.30
CA VAL A 53 17.80 3.28 -17.68
C VAL A 53 16.73 2.70 -18.60
N TRP A 54 16.38 1.43 -18.44
CA TRP A 54 15.40 0.74 -19.28
C TRP A 54 13.95 1.17 -19.02
N LYS A 55 13.64 1.80 -17.87
CA LYS A 55 12.31 2.35 -17.56
C LYS A 55 11.87 3.51 -18.48
N ASN A 56 12.80 4.11 -19.22
CA ASN A 56 12.46 5.17 -20.16
C ASN A 56 11.84 4.69 -21.47
N VAL A 57 11.78 3.38 -21.69
CA VAL A 57 11.12 2.79 -22.87
C VAL A 57 9.62 2.72 -22.62
N LYS A 58 8.91 3.78 -23.00
CA LYS A 58 7.46 3.94 -22.74
C LYS A 58 6.54 2.98 -23.53
N THR A 59 7.10 2.13 -24.37
CA THR A 59 6.36 1.17 -25.19
C THR A 59 6.32 -0.23 -24.58
N ILE A 60 7.01 -0.48 -23.46
CA ILE A 60 7.04 -1.79 -22.83
C ILE A 60 5.65 -2.14 -22.29
N THR A 61 5.07 -3.18 -22.85
CA THR A 61 3.79 -3.75 -22.41
C THR A 61 3.94 -5.11 -21.74
N LYS A 62 5.10 -5.75 -21.92
CA LYS A 62 5.40 -7.08 -21.37
C LYS A 62 6.81 -7.13 -20.80
N MET A 63 6.95 -7.81 -19.66
CA MET A 63 8.24 -8.19 -19.10
C MET A 63 8.31 -9.71 -18.94
N VAL A 64 9.50 -10.27 -19.13
CA VAL A 64 9.74 -11.73 -19.08
C VAL A 64 11.00 -12.00 -18.25
N PHE A 65 10.90 -12.84 -17.25
CA PHE A 65 12.08 -13.41 -16.59
C PHE A 65 12.45 -14.72 -17.30
N ASP A 66 13.61 -14.75 -17.92
CA ASP A 66 14.17 -15.97 -18.52
C ASP A 66 14.55 -16.97 -17.43
N ALA A 67 14.53 -18.27 -17.76
CA ALA A 67 14.87 -19.34 -16.80
C ALA A 67 16.29 -19.22 -16.23
N SER A 68 17.21 -18.54 -16.94
CA SER A 68 18.57 -18.26 -16.44
C SER A 68 18.56 -17.35 -15.22
N PHE A 69 17.49 -16.54 -15.03
CA PHE A 69 17.40 -15.56 -13.96
C PHE A 69 17.24 -16.19 -12.55
N LYS A 70 16.84 -17.47 -12.47
CA LYS A 70 16.66 -18.20 -11.20
C LYS A 70 17.89 -18.25 -10.31
N ASP A 71 19.08 -18.13 -10.90
CA ASP A 71 20.36 -18.19 -10.19
C ASP A 71 20.84 -16.78 -9.74
N TYR A 72 20.14 -15.73 -10.13
CA TYR A 72 20.38 -14.37 -9.65
C TYR A 72 19.62 -14.12 -8.34
N THR A 73 20.31 -13.69 -7.29
CA THR A 73 19.77 -13.47 -5.95
C THR A 73 19.89 -11.99 -5.57
N PRO A 74 18.94 -11.14 -5.99
CA PRO A 74 18.94 -9.74 -5.57
C PRO A 74 18.67 -9.64 -4.07
N THR A 75 19.25 -8.64 -3.41
CA THR A 75 18.94 -8.27 -2.02
C THR A 75 17.97 -7.11 -1.93
N ASN A 76 17.72 -6.43 -3.04
CA ASN A 76 16.83 -5.27 -3.13
C ASN A 76 16.21 -5.21 -4.52
N ILE A 77 14.88 -5.14 -4.58
CA ILE A 77 14.11 -5.02 -5.82
C ILE A 77 13.16 -3.81 -5.76
N LYS A 78 13.47 -2.89 -4.83
CA LYS A 78 12.79 -1.59 -4.74
C LYS A 78 12.75 -0.93 -6.11
N ASP A 79 11.62 -0.32 -6.43
CA ASP A 79 11.43 0.45 -7.67
C ASP A 79 11.57 -0.35 -8.99
N TRP A 80 11.74 -1.67 -9.00
CA TRP A 80 12.07 -2.38 -10.24
C TRP A 80 11.08 -2.14 -11.37
N PHE A 81 9.78 -2.11 -11.10
CA PHE A 81 8.75 -1.84 -12.11
C PHE A 81 8.06 -0.48 -11.92
N ASN A 82 8.57 0.34 -10.98
CA ASN A 82 8.01 1.65 -10.67
C ASN A 82 7.84 2.49 -11.93
N ASN A 83 6.62 3.08 -12.09
CA ASN A 83 6.25 3.94 -13.20
C ASN A 83 6.24 3.26 -14.59
N CYS A 84 6.11 1.92 -14.64
CA CYS A 84 5.92 1.18 -15.88
C CYS A 84 4.44 1.23 -16.32
N LYS A 85 3.96 2.43 -16.67
CA LYS A 85 2.53 2.73 -16.90
C LYS A 85 1.85 1.91 -18.00
N THR A 86 2.60 1.42 -18.96
CA THR A 86 2.10 0.65 -20.10
C THR A 86 2.25 -0.86 -19.92
N LEU A 87 2.88 -1.29 -18.82
CA LEU A 87 3.10 -2.71 -18.53
C LEU A 87 1.78 -3.41 -18.25
N LYS A 88 1.47 -4.44 -19.04
CA LYS A 88 0.24 -5.24 -18.94
C LYS A 88 0.47 -6.60 -18.32
N THR A 89 1.63 -7.22 -18.62
CA THR A 89 1.91 -8.59 -18.21
C THR A 89 3.37 -8.77 -17.81
N ILE A 90 3.57 -9.62 -16.81
CA ILE A 90 4.89 -10.10 -16.39
C ILE A 90 4.87 -11.62 -16.42
N GLU A 91 5.76 -12.23 -17.17
CA GLU A 91 5.91 -13.68 -17.27
C GLU A 91 7.19 -14.15 -16.60
N GLY A 92 7.21 -15.40 -16.14
CA GLY A 92 8.41 -16.01 -15.58
C GLY A 92 8.76 -15.51 -14.18
N LEU A 93 7.83 -14.91 -13.43
CA LEU A 93 8.07 -14.45 -12.05
C LEU A 93 8.59 -15.54 -11.13
N GLN A 94 8.28 -16.81 -11.39
CA GLN A 94 8.85 -17.97 -10.68
C GLN A 94 10.37 -18.11 -10.83
N PHE A 95 10.99 -17.40 -11.78
CA PHE A 95 12.44 -17.35 -11.96
C PHE A 95 13.09 -16.16 -11.25
N LEU A 96 12.33 -15.26 -10.66
CA LEU A 96 12.82 -14.19 -9.80
C LEU A 96 13.01 -14.74 -8.38
N ASN A 97 14.27 -15.02 -8.02
CA ASN A 97 14.59 -15.49 -6.68
C ASN A 97 14.58 -14.34 -5.68
N THR A 98 13.56 -14.31 -4.82
CA THR A 98 13.35 -13.25 -3.83
C THR A 98 13.83 -13.58 -2.41
N SER A 99 14.43 -14.76 -2.20
CA SER A 99 14.80 -15.29 -0.88
C SER A 99 15.80 -14.43 -0.07
N GLN A 100 16.51 -13.50 -0.72
CA GLN A 100 17.44 -12.59 -0.07
C GLN A 100 17.00 -11.12 -0.12
N VAL A 101 15.76 -10.88 -0.55
CA VAL A 101 15.25 -9.51 -0.72
C VAL A 101 14.78 -8.96 0.62
N GLU A 102 15.34 -7.82 1.01
CA GLU A 102 14.96 -7.09 2.23
C GLU A 102 14.03 -5.89 1.98
N ASP A 103 14.02 -5.37 0.75
CA ASP A 103 13.25 -4.16 0.39
C ASP A 103 12.54 -4.37 -0.96
N MET A 104 11.19 -4.36 -0.90
CA MET A 104 10.27 -4.43 -2.05
C MET A 104 9.46 -3.14 -2.21
N SER A 105 9.86 -2.07 -1.52
CA SER A 105 9.11 -0.81 -1.56
C SER A 105 9.00 -0.28 -2.99
N GLU A 106 7.83 0.24 -3.33
CA GLU A 106 7.51 0.85 -4.63
C GLU A 106 7.71 -0.09 -5.85
N MET A 107 7.86 -1.42 -5.64
CA MET A 107 8.23 -2.35 -6.71
C MET A 107 7.31 -2.24 -7.94
N PHE A 108 6.00 -2.10 -7.74
CA PHE A 108 5.01 -1.96 -8.81
C PHE A 108 4.31 -0.60 -8.79
N TRP A 109 4.87 0.41 -8.11
CA TRP A 109 4.27 1.73 -8.03
C TRP A 109 3.96 2.28 -9.43
N ASP A 110 2.70 2.75 -9.61
CA ASP A 110 2.21 3.34 -10.86
C ASP A 110 2.35 2.41 -12.11
N CYS A 111 2.20 1.08 -11.90
CA CYS A 111 1.99 0.12 -12.97
C CYS A 111 0.53 0.16 -13.44
N HIS A 112 0.15 1.27 -14.03
CA HIS A 112 -1.22 1.70 -14.30
C HIS A 112 -2.04 0.69 -15.11
N ALA A 113 -1.43 0.06 -16.13
CA ALA A 113 -2.10 -0.86 -17.06
C ALA A 113 -2.05 -2.34 -16.63
N LEU A 114 -1.47 -2.64 -15.45
CA LEU A 114 -1.36 -4.01 -14.94
C LEU A 114 -2.71 -4.42 -14.34
N THR A 115 -3.34 -5.47 -14.90
CA THR A 115 -4.67 -5.91 -14.49
C THR A 115 -4.67 -7.09 -13.51
N SER A 116 -3.63 -7.91 -13.57
CA SER A 116 -3.48 -9.07 -12.69
C SER A 116 -2.02 -9.33 -12.34
N LEU A 117 -1.78 -9.85 -11.13
CA LEU A 117 -0.45 -10.20 -10.66
C LEU A 117 -0.51 -11.39 -9.71
N ASP A 118 0.27 -12.43 -10.02
CA ASP A 118 0.42 -13.59 -9.15
C ASP A 118 1.83 -13.59 -8.56
N LEU A 119 1.93 -13.35 -7.26
CA LEU A 119 3.17 -13.33 -6.49
C LEU A 119 3.23 -14.46 -5.46
N SER A 120 2.38 -15.49 -5.60
CA SER A 120 2.32 -16.63 -4.67
C SER A 120 3.65 -17.40 -4.55
N GLY A 121 4.52 -17.29 -5.55
CA GLY A 121 5.85 -17.89 -5.54
C GLY A 121 6.96 -17.05 -4.91
N PHE A 122 6.66 -15.84 -4.40
CA PHE A 122 7.68 -15.00 -3.79
C PHE A 122 8.00 -15.46 -2.36
N ASP A 123 9.27 -15.61 -2.07
CA ASP A 123 9.78 -15.72 -0.70
C ASP A 123 10.00 -14.31 -0.17
N THR A 124 9.16 -13.89 0.78
CA THR A 124 9.22 -12.56 1.40
C THR A 124 9.72 -12.61 2.85
N SER A 125 10.21 -13.76 3.30
CA SER A 125 10.62 -13.99 4.69
C SER A 125 11.72 -13.04 5.22
N GLN A 126 12.49 -12.40 4.33
CA GLN A 126 13.52 -11.44 4.70
C GLN A 126 13.08 -9.98 4.52
N VAL A 127 11.88 -9.75 3.97
CA VAL A 127 11.42 -8.40 3.61
C VAL A 127 11.04 -7.59 4.84
N LYS A 128 11.55 -6.37 4.93
CA LYS A 128 11.33 -5.39 6.00
C LYS A 128 10.46 -4.22 5.56
N ASP A 129 10.52 -3.86 4.29
CA ASP A 129 9.80 -2.73 3.71
C ASP A 129 9.00 -3.14 2.47
N MET A 130 7.66 -2.99 2.57
CA MET A 130 6.70 -3.19 1.47
C MET A 130 5.93 -1.90 1.17
N SER A 131 6.46 -0.74 1.60
CA SER A 131 5.76 0.53 1.42
C SER A 131 5.52 0.82 -0.05
N ASN A 132 4.31 1.29 -0.35
CA ASN A 132 3.86 1.65 -1.69
C ASN A 132 4.02 0.56 -2.76
N MET A 133 4.15 -0.72 -2.38
CA MET A 133 4.53 -1.80 -3.31
C MET A 133 3.60 -1.88 -4.52
N PHE A 134 2.29 -1.68 -4.34
CA PHE A 134 1.28 -1.70 -5.40
C PHE A 134 0.61 -0.34 -5.60
N GLY A 135 1.18 0.72 -5.03
CA GLY A 135 0.57 2.05 -5.09
C GLY A 135 0.31 2.51 -6.53
N ALA A 136 -0.85 3.15 -6.77
CA ALA A 136 -1.31 3.64 -8.07
C ALA A 136 -1.44 2.57 -9.18
N CYS A 137 -1.64 1.30 -8.81
CA CYS A 137 -1.99 0.24 -9.75
C CYS A 137 -3.51 0.30 -10.05
N HIS A 138 -3.95 1.32 -10.77
CA HIS A 138 -5.36 1.67 -10.94
C HIS A 138 -6.22 0.56 -11.56
N GLU A 139 -5.67 -0.20 -12.53
CA GLU A 139 -6.38 -1.26 -13.25
C GLU A 139 -6.20 -2.64 -12.62
N LEU A 140 -5.43 -2.74 -11.50
CA LEU A 140 -5.16 -4.02 -10.85
C LEU A 140 -6.44 -4.53 -10.17
N SER A 141 -7.02 -5.59 -10.74
CA SER A 141 -8.27 -6.20 -10.25
C SER A 141 -8.09 -7.58 -9.64
N SER A 142 -6.95 -8.22 -9.86
CA SER A 142 -6.60 -9.54 -9.30
C SER A 142 -5.16 -9.55 -8.80
N LEU A 143 -5.00 -9.83 -7.52
CA LEU A 143 -3.69 -9.88 -6.86
C LEU A 143 -3.62 -11.10 -5.95
N ASN A 144 -2.68 -12.00 -6.22
CA ASN A 144 -2.43 -13.19 -5.41
C ASN A 144 -1.16 -13.02 -4.58
N LEU A 145 -1.32 -12.92 -3.26
CA LEU A 145 -0.25 -12.76 -2.27
C LEU A 145 -0.12 -13.98 -1.35
N SER A 146 -0.74 -15.12 -1.67
CA SER A 146 -0.86 -16.27 -0.77
C SER A 146 0.47 -16.87 -0.28
N GLY A 147 1.59 -16.54 -0.95
CA GLY A 147 2.93 -16.93 -0.53
C GLY A 147 3.66 -15.92 0.38
N PHE A 148 3.04 -14.78 0.69
CA PHE A 148 3.75 -13.74 1.45
C PHE A 148 3.90 -14.11 2.93
N ASP A 149 5.15 -14.16 3.38
CA ASP A 149 5.51 -14.11 4.80
C ASP A 149 5.83 -12.66 5.17
N THR A 150 4.96 -12.04 5.97
CA THR A 150 5.11 -10.64 6.40
C THR A 150 5.67 -10.50 7.81
N SER A 151 6.08 -11.60 8.44
CA SER A 151 6.52 -11.65 9.85
C SER A 151 7.74 -10.77 10.18
N ASN A 152 8.49 -10.31 9.16
CA ASN A 152 9.61 -9.39 9.34
C ASN A 152 9.33 -7.96 8.84
N VAL A 153 8.14 -7.71 8.28
CA VAL A 153 7.79 -6.40 7.73
C VAL A 153 7.52 -5.38 8.84
N THR A 154 8.16 -4.23 8.73
CA THR A 154 8.00 -3.11 9.67
C THR A 154 7.27 -1.92 9.06
N ASN A 155 7.22 -1.84 7.73
CA ASN A 155 6.61 -0.73 7.00
C ASN A 155 5.70 -1.24 5.87
N MET A 156 4.39 -0.97 6.00
CA MET A 156 3.34 -1.26 5.00
C MET A 156 2.64 0.01 4.52
N SER A 157 3.26 1.20 4.73
CA SER A 157 2.63 2.47 4.35
C SER A 157 2.33 2.51 2.85
N GLY A 158 1.12 2.93 2.50
CA GLY A 158 0.68 3.07 1.12
C GLY A 158 0.70 1.79 0.27
N MET A 159 0.82 0.59 0.88
CA MET A 159 1.05 -0.66 0.13
C MET A 159 0.05 -0.87 -1.01
N PHE A 160 -1.22 -0.48 -0.82
CA PHE A 160 -2.29 -0.56 -1.81
C PHE A 160 -2.89 0.81 -2.15
N TRP A 161 -2.12 1.87 -2.00
CA TRP A 161 -2.56 3.25 -2.24
C TRP A 161 -3.13 3.40 -3.67
N VAL A 162 -4.40 3.80 -3.79
CA VAL A 162 -5.12 4.01 -5.07
C VAL A 162 -5.15 2.75 -5.98
N CYS A 163 -5.40 1.58 -5.38
CA CYS A 163 -5.74 0.35 -6.11
C CYS A 163 -7.26 0.32 -6.38
N ALA A 164 -7.77 1.26 -7.18
CA ALA A 164 -9.20 1.54 -7.33
C ALA A 164 -10.01 0.38 -7.98
N SER A 165 -9.36 -0.51 -8.74
CA SER A 165 -10.02 -1.67 -9.35
C SER A 165 -10.01 -2.92 -8.48
N LEU A 166 -9.30 -2.91 -7.34
CA LEU A 166 -9.19 -4.06 -6.45
C LEU A 166 -10.43 -4.13 -5.55
N LYS A 167 -11.33 -5.08 -5.82
CA LYS A 167 -12.61 -5.24 -5.12
C LYS A 167 -12.55 -6.15 -3.90
N SER A 168 -11.56 -7.01 -3.85
CA SER A 168 -11.30 -7.93 -2.74
C SER A 168 -9.82 -8.20 -2.62
N LEU A 169 -9.37 -8.44 -1.41
CA LEU A 169 -7.97 -8.76 -1.11
C LEU A 169 -7.93 -9.71 0.09
N ASP A 170 -7.29 -10.87 -0.09
CA ASP A 170 -7.06 -11.81 1.00
C ASP A 170 -5.76 -11.47 1.72
N LEU A 171 -5.88 -11.02 2.96
CA LEU A 171 -4.77 -10.69 3.85
C LEU A 171 -4.71 -11.62 5.06
N SER A 172 -5.52 -12.68 5.11
CA SER A 172 -5.71 -13.56 6.29
C SER A 172 -4.41 -14.17 6.85
N HIS A 173 -3.37 -14.24 6.03
CA HIS A 173 -2.05 -14.77 6.37
C HIS A 173 -1.02 -13.68 6.74
N PHE A 174 -1.39 -12.40 6.69
CA PHE A 174 -0.46 -11.32 7.03
C PHE A 174 -0.17 -11.28 8.52
N ASP A 175 1.07 -11.49 8.92
CA ASP A 175 1.55 -11.17 10.27
C ASP A 175 1.99 -9.70 10.34
N THR A 176 1.22 -8.88 11.06
CA THR A 176 1.50 -7.46 11.22
C THR A 176 2.17 -7.11 12.56
N SER A 177 2.59 -8.12 13.33
CA SER A 177 3.11 -7.97 14.71
C SER A 177 4.38 -7.13 14.83
N LYS A 178 5.09 -6.88 13.72
CA LYS A 178 6.27 -6.01 13.68
C LYS A 178 6.03 -4.68 12.96
N VAL A 179 4.86 -4.49 12.38
CA VAL A 179 4.56 -3.28 11.60
C VAL A 179 4.45 -2.07 12.52
N VAL A 180 5.13 -1.00 12.15
CA VAL A 180 5.17 0.28 12.86
C VAL A 180 4.39 1.36 12.09
N ASN A 181 4.36 1.25 10.78
CA ASN A 181 3.73 2.25 9.90
C ASN A 181 2.73 1.59 8.96
N MET A 182 1.45 2.00 9.07
CA MET A 182 0.33 1.59 8.20
C MET A 182 -0.34 2.79 7.52
N ASN A 183 0.31 3.98 7.51
CA ASN A 183 -0.33 5.15 6.95
C ASN A 183 -0.68 4.94 5.46
N ASN A 184 -1.82 5.48 5.06
CA ASN A 184 -2.28 5.44 3.67
C ASN A 184 -2.39 4.03 3.04
N MET A 185 -2.40 2.94 3.83
CA MET A 185 -2.27 1.57 3.31
C MET A 185 -3.34 1.23 2.27
N PHE A 186 -4.57 1.71 2.43
CA PHE A 186 -5.73 1.42 1.57
C PHE A 186 -6.40 2.67 1.00
N VAL A 187 -5.68 3.78 0.87
CA VAL A 187 -6.25 5.02 0.31
C VAL A 187 -6.90 4.77 -1.05
N VAL A 188 -8.16 5.19 -1.19
CA VAL A 188 -8.94 5.09 -2.46
C VAL A 188 -8.98 3.66 -3.01
N CYS A 189 -9.13 2.66 -2.14
CA CYS A 189 -9.49 1.30 -2.54
C CYS A 189 -11.01 1.14 -2.57
N ASP A 190 -11.51 0.36 -3.52
CA ASP A 190 -12.95 0.21 -3.75
C ASP A 190 -13.52 -1.10 -3.15
N PHE A 191 -13.07 -1.42 -1.94
CA PHE A 191 -13.63 -2.54 -1.18
C PHE A 191 -15.00 -2.18 -0.62
N SER A 192 -15.99 -3.08 -0.71
CA SER A 192 -17.21 -2.96 0.10
C SER A 192 -16.98 -3.41 1.55
N THR A 193 -16.12 -4.40 1.73
CA THR A 193 -15.66 -4.92 3.03
C THR A 193 -14.20 -5.34 2.91
N ILE A 194 -13.44 -5.29 3.99
CA ILE A 194 -12.09 -5.83 4.10
C ILE A 194 -11.90 -6.47 5.47
N ASP A 195 -11.34 -7.67 5.50
CA ASP A 195 -11.05 -8.35 6.77
C ASP A 195 -9.65 -7.97 7.28
N VAL A 196 -9.64 -7.20 8.35
CA VAL A 196 -8.43 -6.80 9.10
C VAL A 196 -8.48 -7.27 10.55
N SER A 197 -9.43 -8.18 10.88
CA SER A 197 -9.67 -8.64 12.25
C SER A 197 -8.46 -9.34 12.90
N HIS A 198 -7.55 -9.88 12.08
CA HIS A 198 -6.34 -10.56 12.53
C HIS A 198 -5.11 -9.62 12.61
N PHE A 199 -5.24 -8.35 12.24
CA PHE A 199 -4.11 -7.41 12.30
C PHE A 199 -3.69 -7.16 13.75
N ASN A 200 -2.42 -7.41 14.05
CA ASN A 200 -1.80 -7.01 15.31
C ASN A 200 -1.20 -5.60 15.15
N THR A 201 -1.86 -4.61 15.74
CA THR A 201 -1.46 -3.21 15.63
C THR A 201 -0.69 -2.67 16.85
N SER A 202 -0.29 -3.54 17.79
CA SER A 202 0.34 -3.16 19.07
C SER A 202 1.67 -2.41 18.95
N LYS A 203 2.27 -2.35 17.75
CA LYS A 203 3.48 -1.56 17.47
C LYS A 203 3.24 -0.40 16.53
N VAL A 204 2.05 -0.28 15.97
CA VAL A 204 1.75 0.76 14.99
C VAL A 204 1.70 2.12 15.68
N THR A 205 2.42 3.08 15.10
CA THR A 205 2.47 4.47 15.58
C THR A 205 1.77 5.44 14.63
N ASP A 206 1.60 5.08 13.37
CA ASP A 206 0.99 5.93 12.33
C ASP A 206 -0.06 5.14 11.55
N MET A 207 -1.33 5.55 11.68
CA MET A 207 -2.50 5.04 10.95
C MET A 207 -3.15 6.13 10.09
N SER A 208 -2.46 7.28 9.89
CA SER A 208 -3.02 8.40 9.15
C SER A 208 -3.42 7.97 7.73
N GLY A 209 -4.61 8.39 7.30
CA GLY A 209 -5.17 8.09 5.99
C GLY A 209 -5.38 6.61 5.66
N MET A 210 -5.29 5.67 6.63
CA MET A 210 -5.26 4.22 6.33
C MET A 210 -6.40 3.76 5.42
N PHE A 211 -7.60 4.30 5.55
CA PHE A 211 -8.78 4.00 4.72
C PHE A 211 -9.34 5.22 3.99
N MET A 212 -8.56 6.30 3.87
CA MET A 212 -9.00 7.54 3.25
C MET A 212 -9.55 7.28 1.83
N GLY A 213 -10.74 7.77 1.55
CA GLY A 213 -11.37 7.65 0.23
C GLY A 213 -11.90 6.24 -0.11
N CYS A 214 -11.98 5.31 0.85
CA CYS A 214 -12.64 4.01 0.65
C CYS A 214 -14.17 4.22 0.58
N SER A 215 -14.62 4.84 -0.51
CA SER A 215 -16.00 5.33 -0.65
C SER A 215 -17.06 4.24 -0.73
N SER A 216 -16.67 3.01 -1.04
CA SER A 216 -17.55 1.83 -1.10
C SER A 216 -17.59 1.03 0.20
N LEU A 217 -16.74 1.35 1.19
CA LEU A 217 -16.63 0.61 2.45
C LEU A 217 -17.87 0.83 3.31
N THR A 218 -18.63 -0.24 3.56
CA THR A 218 -19.88 -0.19 4.33
C THR A 218 -19.71 -0.57 5.79
N GLU A 219 -18.77 -1.45 6.09
CA GLU A 219 -18.47 -1.94 7.44
C GLU A 219 -16.99 -2.35 7.56
N ILE A 220 -16.46 -2.29 8.77
CA ILE A 220 -15.13 -2.75 9.12
C ILE A 220 -15.06 -3.09 10.60
N ASP A 221 -14.40 -4.19 10.96
CA ASP A 221 -14.21 -4.63 12.34
C ASP A 221 -12.82 -4.24 12.85
N PHE A 222 -12.78 -3.32 13.82
CA PHE A 222 -11.57 -2.89 14.51
C PHE A 222 -11.42 -3.49 15.91
N SER A 223 -12.27 -4.46 16.32
CA SER A 223 -12.32 -4.96 17.70
C SER A 223 -10.97 -5.47 18.23
N HIS A 224 -10.03 -5.80 17.36
CA HIS A 224 -8.70 -6.28 17.68
C HIS A 224 -7.59 -5.22 17.56
N PHE A 225 -7.92 -4.00 17.13
CA PHE A 225 -6.90 -2.96 16.99
C PHE A 225 -6.45 -2.44 18.34
N ASP A 226 -5.17 -2.56 18.64
CA ASP A 226 -4.50 -1.90 19.75
C ASP A 226 -3.95 -0.55 19.25
N THR A 227 -4.50 0.55 19.78
CA THR A 227 -4.14 1.90 19.39
C THR A 227 -3.30 2.65 20.44
N ALA A 228 -2.86 1.97 21.50
CA ALA A 228 -2.16 2.58 22.63
C ALA A 228 -0.84 3.30 22.25
N LYS A 229 -0.24 2.96 21.11
CA LYS A 229 0.99 3.60 20.61
C LYS A 229 0.76 4.52 19.42
N VAL A 230 -0.47 4.63 18.93
CA VAL A 230 -0.77 5.44 17.76
C VAL A 230 -0.68 6.91 18.12
N THR A 231 0.08 7.66 17.34
CA THR A 231 0.26 9.11 17.50
C THR A 231 -0.47 9.90 16.44
N ASP A 232 -0.75 9.31 15.27
CA ASP A 232 -1.48 9.97 14.18
C ASP A 232 -2.57 9.08 13.59
N MET A 233 -3.82 9.58 13.62
CA MET A 233 -5.02 9.01 13.00
C MET A 233 -5.66 10.00 12.01
N SER A 234 -4.95 11.07 11.63
CA SER A 234 -5.48 12.10 10.73
C SER A 234 -5.96 11.46 9.43
N TYR A 235 -7.15 11.87 8.98
CA TYR A 235 -7.77 11.41 7.72
C TYR A 235 -8.03 9.89 7.63
N MET A 236 -7.93 9.11 8.72
CA MET A 236 -7.99 7.64 8.66
C MET A 236 -9.25 7.11 7.96
N PHE A 237 -10.40 7.76 8.15
CA PHE A 237 -11.69 7.44 7.52
C PHE A 237 -12.22 8.54 6.61
N CYS A 238 -11.41 9.55 6.30
CA CYS A 238 -11.84 10.65 5.45
C CYS A 238 -12.44 10.13 4.15
N CYS A 239 -13.61 10.65 3.78
CA CYS A 239 -14.35 10.28 2.56
C CYS A 239 -14.77 8.79 2.47
N CYS A 240 -14.91 8.06 3.59
CA CYS A 240 -15.58 6.77 3.64
C CYS A 240 -17.10 6.95 3.55
N SER A 241 -17.58 7.38 2.39
CA SER A 241 -18.94 7.93 2.22
C SER A 241 -20.06 6.91 2.36
N ALA A 242 -19.78 5.60 2.18
CA ALA A 242 -20.76 4.52 2.36
C ALA A 242 -20.81 3.97 3.79
N LEU A 243 -19.85 4.33 4.66
CA LEU A 243 -19.79 3.84 6.04
C LEU A 243 -20.96 4.38 6.85
N THR A 244 -21.78 3.50 7.46
CA THR A 244 -22.99 3.89 8.18
C THR A 244 -22.82 3.93 9.69
N SER A 245 -21.97 3.07 10.22
CA SER A 245 -21.64 3.03 11.64
C SER A 245 -20.20 2.60 11.84
N LEU A 246 -19.60 3.02 12.95
CA LEU A 246 -18.24 2.67 13.31
C LEU A 246 -18.12 2.45 14.81
N ASP A 247 -17.50 1.34 15.22
CA ASP A 247 -17.20 1.06 16.61
C ASP A 247 -15.73 1.31 16.91
N VAL A 248 -15.48 2.36 17.66
CA VAL A 248 -14.15 2.75 18.16
C VAL A 248 -14.12 2.78 19.69
N SER A 249 -15.03 2.02 20.32
CA SER A 249 -15.23 2.04 21.78
C SER A 249 -14.01 1.56 22.59
N HIS A 250 -13.12 0.82 21.96
CA HIS A 250 -11.88 0.30 22.55
C HIS A 250 -10.63 1.08 22.14
N PHE A 251 -10.74 2.10 21.29
CA PHE A 251 -9.58 2.89 20.90
C PHE A 251 -9.01 3.65 22.09
N ASP A 252 -7.72 3.46 22.36
CA ASP A 252 -6.93 4.31 23.25
C ASP A 252 -6.35 5.46 22.42
N THR A 253 -6.79 6.68 22.73
CA THR A 253 -6.35 7.90 22.05
C THR A 253 -5.42 8.76 22.91
N SER A 254 -4.91 8.22 24.01
CA SER A 254 -4.10 8.97 25.00
C SER A 254 -2.77 9.49 24.43
N GLN A 255 -2.24 8.86 23.39
CA GLN A 255 -1.00 9.27 22.71
C GLN A 255 -1.24 9.96 21.37
N VAL A 256 -2.52 10.15 20.95
CA VAL A 256 -2.82 10.66 19.62
C VAL A 256 -2.73 12.18 19.58
N ASP A 257 -1.81 12.69 18.75
CA ASP A 257 -1.59 14.12 18.51
C ASP A 257 -2.25 14.62 17.22
N GLY A 258 -2.60 13.71 16.28
CA GLY A 258 -3.21 14.01 14.98
C GLY A 258 -4.56 13.31 14.79
N MET A 259 -5.66 14.07 14.67
CA MET A 259 -7.01 13.60 14.34
C MET A 259 -7.70 14.50 13.30
N SER A 260 -6.93 15.36 12.59
CA SER A 260 -7.51 16.25 11.57
C SER A 260 -8.18 15.42 10.47
N GLY A 261 -9.40 15.81 10.09
CA GLY A 261 -10.19 15.15 9.05
C GLY A 261 -10.50 13.69 9.30
N LEU A 262 -10.40 13.17 10.55
CA LEU A 262 -10.50 11.73 10.84
C LEU A 262 -11.74 11.08 10.23
N PHE A 263 -12.89 11.74 10.27
CA PHE A 263 -14.17 11.30 9.70
C PHE A 263 -14.71 12.25 8.62
N GLU A 264 -13.90 13.21 8.16
CA GLU A 264 -14.32 14.20 7.17
C GLU A 264 -14.95 13.53 5.94
N GLY A 265 -16.10 14.04 5.48
CA GLY A 265 -16.79 13.53 4.29
C GLY A 265 -17.43 12.14 4.45
N CYS A 266 -17.61 11.66 5.68
CA CYS A 266 -18.38 10.43 5.95
C CYS A 266 -19.88 10.72 5.92
N TYR A 267 -20.42 11.02 4.73
CA TYR A 267 -21.79 11.52 4.56
C TYR A 267 -22.88 10.57 5.09
N SER A 268 -22.66 9.25 5.00
CA SER A 268 -23.64 8.24 5.46
C SER A 268 -23.47 7.82 6.90
N LEU A 269 -22.42 8.29 7.59
CA LEU A 269 -22.09 7.87 8.95
C LEU A 269 -23.09 8.43 9.94
N THR A 270 -23.93 7.54 10.48
CA THR A 270 -24.98 7.90 11.44
C THR A 270 -24.55 7.76 12.89
N THR A 271 -23.66 6.79 13.16
CA THR A 271 -23.32 6.42 14.53
C THR A 271 -21.84 6.08 14.66
N ILE A 272 -21.18 6.71 15.62
CA ILE A 272 -19.83 6.37 16.07
C ILE A 272 -19.93 5.91 17.52
N TYR A 273 -19.65 4.62 17.76
CA TYR A 273 -19.67 4.09 19.14
C TYR A 273 -18.35 4.36 19.83
N SER A 274 -18.41 5.06 20.97
CA SER A 274 -17.27 5.24 21.87
C SER A 274 -17.77 5.39 23.31
N ASN A 275 -17.08 4.72 24.25
CA ASN A 275 -17.40 4.82 25.68
C ASN A 275 -16.61 5.92 26.39
N SER A 276 -15.70 6.59 25.71
CA SER A 276 -14.86 7.67 26.23
C SER A 276 -14.97 8.94 25.38
N SER A 277 -14.65 10.07 26.01
CA SER A 277 -14.45 11.33 25.32
C SER A 277 -13.02 11.41 24.81
N TRP A 278 -12.84 11.85 23.58
CA TRP A 278 -11.51 12.07 23.02
C TRP A 278 -11.10 13.53 23.12
N SER A 279 -9.82 13.77 23.20
CA SER A 279 -9.23 15.11 23.25
C SER A 279 -7.97 15.10 22.39
N CYS A 280 -7.90 15.98 21.41
CA CYS A 280 -6.76 16.14 20.54
C CYS A 280 -6.60 17.60 20.15
N LYS A 281 -5.36 18.09 20.14
CA LYS A 281 -5.06 19.48 19.77
C LYS A 281 -5.19 19.70 18.26
N ASN A 282 -4.73 18.74 17.46
CA ASN A 282 -4.77 18.80 16.01
C ASN A 282 -5.93 17.96 15.49
N SER A 283 -7.14 18.57 15.48
CA SER A 283 -8.39 17.89 15.15
C SER A 283 -9.29 18.71 14.23
N ASP A 284 -8.70 19.61 13.45
CA ASP A 284 -9.43 20.45 12.50
C ASP A 284 -10.21 19.56 11.52
N SER A 285 -11.45 19.94 11.23
CA SER A 285 -12.34 19.23 10.30
C SER A 285 -12.61 17.75 10.66
N MET A 286 -12.35 17.31 11.90
CA MET A 286 -12.50 15.89 12.30
C MET A 286 -13.84 15.29 11.89
N PHE A 287 -14.94 16.08 11.96
CA PHE A 287 -16.29 15.69 11.60
C PHE A 287 -16.87 16.53 10.46
N ALA A 288 -16.05 17.27 9.70
CA ALA A 288 -16.57 18.07 8.59
C ALA A 288 -17.37 17.19 7.62
N ASP A 289 -18.51 17.69 7.16
CA ASP A 289 -19.40 17.00 6.22
C ASP A 289 -19.98 15.64 6.71
N CYS A 290 -19.93 15.35 8.01
CA CYS A 290 -20.58 14.17 8.61
C CYS A 290 -22.08 14.44 8.87
N THR A 291 -22.81 14.88 7.87
CA THR A 291 -24.16 15.47 7.99
C THR A 291 -25.23 14.51 8.52
N SER A 292 -24.98 13.19 8.51
CA SER A 292 -25.91 12.16 9.01
C SER A 292 -25.71 11.78 10.47
N LEU A 293 -24.68 12.31 11.15
CA LEU A 293 -24.37 11.92 12.53
C LEU A 293 -25.50 12.18 13.52
N LYS A 294 -25.76 11.17 14.37
CA LYS A 294 -26.81 11.16 15.40
C LYS A 294 -26.18 10.74 16.74
N GLY A 295 -25.51 11.68 17.39
CA GLY A 295 -24.98 11.47 18.74
C GLY A 295 -25.90 12.01 19.84
N ALA A 296 -25.32 12.40 20.97
CA ALA A 296 -26.05 13.07 22.04
C ALA A 296 -26.62 14.43 21.61
N VAL A 297 -26.04 15.04 20.58
CA VAL A 297 -26.51 16.30 19.95
C VAL A 297 -26.60 16.15 18.44
N ALA A 298 -27.43 16.96 17.80
CA ALA A 298 -27.51 17.04 16.35
C ALA A 298 -26.20 17.59 15.75
N TYR A 299 -25.89 17.17 14.54
CA TYR A 299 -24.74 17.67 13.79
C TYR A 299 -24.84 19.19 13.55
N ASP A 300 -23.73 19.88 13.71
CA ASP A 300 -23.60 21.33 13.54
C ASP A 300 -22.29 21.59 12.74
N GLU A 301 -22.41 22.06 11.51
CA GLU A 301 -21.28 22.28 10.59
C GLU A 301 -20.21 23.25 11.12
N SER A 302 -20.57 24.08 12.11
CA SER A 302 -19.64 25.00 12.77
C SER A 302 -18.80 24.32 13.89
N LYS A 303 -19.09 23.04 14.22
CA LYS A 303 -18.51 22.32 15.36
C LYS A 303 -17.96 20.97 14.90
N THR A 304 -16.82 21.00 14.26
CA THR A 304 -16.27 19.83 13.56
C THR A 304 -14.97 19.27 14.16
N ASP A 305 -14.50 19.78 15.27
CA ASP A 305 -13.28 19.34 15.94
C ASP A 305 -13.52 18.33 17.09
N ALA A 306 -12.45 17.85 17.74
CA ALA A 306 -12.51 16.85 18.79
C ALA A 306 -13.35 17.24 20.03
N ARG A 307 -13.74 18.51 20.19
CA ARG A 307 -14.69 18.90 21.27
C ARG A 307 -16.02 18.19 21.13
N MET A 308 -16.35 17.74 19.91
CA MET A 308 -17.57 16.96 19.62
C MET A 308 -17.36 15.45 19.71
N ALA A 309 -16.16 14.96 19.93
CA ALA A 309 -15.83 13.54 20.13
C ALA A 309 -16.19 13.09 21.56
N ASN A 310 -17.46 13.09 21.90
CA ASN A 310 -17.97 12.91 23.26
C ASN A 310 -19.35 12.22 23.25
N PRO A 311 -19.55 11.13 24.02
CA PRO A 311 -20.80 10.39 24.05
C PRO A 311 -21.91 11.08 24.87
N GLU A 312 -21.61 12.08 25.71
CA GLU A 312 -22.60 12.76 26.56
C GLU A 312 -23.14 14.06 25.95
N ARG A 313 -22.29 14.74 25.17
CA ARG A 313 -22.59 16.08 24.67
C ARG A 313 -22.06 16.35 23.25
N GLY A 314 -21.72 15.33 22.52
CA GLY A 314 -21.14 15.41 21.18
C GLY A 314 -21.76 14.41 20.21
N TYR A 315 -20.95 13.97 19.24
CA TYR A 315 -21.39 13.15 18.14
C TYR A 315 -21.20 11.64 18.36
N PHE A 316 -20.58 11.23 19.45
CA PHE A 316 -20.45 9.82 19.80
C PHE A 316 -21.72 9.28 20.47
N SER A 317 -21.89 7.97 20.39
CA SER A 317 -22.90 7.18 21.09
C SER A 317 -22.24 6.15 21.99
N ARG A 318 -22.80 5.91 23.17
CA ARG A 318 -22.35 4.79 24.03
C ARG A 318 -22.74 3.47 23.39
N LYS A 319 -21.88 2.47 23.56
CA LYS A 319 -22.16 1.08 23.19
C LYS A 319 -22.77 0.32 24.35
#